data_41f7ac5c87a07e0ee8403eb1220eb106
#
_entry.id   41f7ac5c87a07e0ee8403eb1220eb106
#
_cell.length_a   1.000
_cell.length_b   1.000
_cell.length_c   1.000
_cell.angle_alpha   90.00
_cell.angle_beta   90.00
_cell.angle_gamma   90.00
#
_symmetry.space_group_name_H-M   'P 1'
#
loop_
_entity.id
_entity.type
_entity.pdbx_description
1 polymer ?
#
loop_
_entity_poly.entity_id
_entity_poly.type
_entity_poly.pdbx_seq_one_letter_code
_entity_poly.pdbx_strand_id
1 'polypeptide(L)'
;MGFFDLFKKKQKIDIMDKPADLEFKRSANNLSEAQYIDDPVEKEAFLRDCEKRYLVEGNTVDLHFTYNELINVYYRQRDNWNHALDNCIECCEKDIELFPVFATKWKEEYGDSSPRIPSFERKAIIHEKQGEINKAIYITELAIKYNLIDKTKGGFEGRLERLIKKSGIKNRESFPTKDKDAAIKQPEEKHLPIDVDSDWRDDFLKK
;
A
#
# COMPACT_ATOMS: atom_id res chain seq x y z
N MET A 1 -21.01 -7.19 -6.46
CA MET A 1 -19.84 -8.08 -6.36
C MET A 1 -18.63 -7.20 -6.23
N GLY A 2 -17.99 -7.15 -5.05
CA GLY A 2 -16.90 -6.23 -4.78
C GLY A 2 -15.57 -6.75 -5.31
N PHE A 3 -14.61 -5.86 -5.52
CA PHE A 3 -13.23 -6.11 -5.95
C PHE A 3 -12.52 -7.21 -5.12
N PHE A 4 -12.92 -7.38 -3.86
CA PHE A 4 -12.49 -8.48 -2.99
C PHE A 4 -12.93 -9.87 -3.47
N ASP A 5 -14.04 -9.99 -4.18
CA ASP A 5 -14.49 -11.27 -4.72
C ASP A 5 -13.69 -11.70 -5.97
N LEU A 6 -13.17 -10.73 -6.72
CA LEU A 6 -12.28 -11.03 -7.85
C LEU A 6 -10.92 -11.56 -7.37
N PHE A 7 -10.41 -11.02 -6.26
CA PHE A 7 -9.17 -11.50 -5.64
C PHE A 7 -9.36 -12.86 -4.96
N LYS A 8 -10.50 -13.07 -4.27
CA LYS A 8 -10.84 -14.39 -3.69
C LYS A 8 -11.02 -15.47 -4.76
N LYS A 9 -11.55 -15.11 -5.95
CA LYS A 9 -11.68 -16.09 -7.06
C LYS A 9 -10.35 -16.47 -7.71
N LYS A 10 -9.35 -15.58 -7.71
CA LYS A 10 -8.00 -15.91 -8.21
C LYS A 10 -7.15 -16.67 -7.19
N GLN A 11 -7.46 -16.58 -5.90
CA GLN A 11 -6.76 -17.34 -4.85
C GLN A 11 -7.34 -18.74 -4.58
N LYS A 12 -8.43 -19.13 -5.25
CA LYS A 12 -8.82 -20.54 -5.34
C LYS A 12 -8.07 -21.25 -6.47
N ILE A 13 -6.77 -21.05 -6.55
CA ILE A 13 -5.86 -22.05 -7.12
C ILE A 13 -5.71 -23.09 -6.02
N ASP A 14 -6.24 -24.26 -6.26
CA ASP A 14 -6.23 -25.41 -5.36
C ASP A 14 -4.88 -25.55 -4.64
N ILE A 15 -4.92 -25.35 -3.33
CA ILE A 15 -3.81 -25.68 -2.42
C ILE A 15 -3.77 -27.22 -2.19
N MET A 16 -4.46 -27.99 -3.02
CA MET A 16 -4.40 -29.45 -3.02
C MET A 16 -3.50 -29.90 -4.15
N ASP A 17 -2.26 -30.06 -3.86
CA ASP A 17 -1.15 -30.81 -4.44
C ASP A 17 0.12 -29.97 -4.46
N LYS A 18 0.60 -29.62 -3.26
CA LYS A 18 2.03 -29.32 -3.13
C LYS A 18 2.73 -30.68 -3.11
N PRO A 19 3.55 -31.02 -4.13
CA PRO A 19 4.51 -32.11 -3.95
C PRO A 19 5.43 -31.74 -2.81
N ALA A 20 5.53 -32.63 -1.81
CA ALA A 20 6.25 -32.42 -0.56
C ALA A 20 7.79 -32.22 -0.70
N ASP A 21 8.32 -32.15 -1.92
CA ASP A 21 9.75 -32.21 -2.22
C ASP A 21 10.26 -31.07 -3.12
N LEU A 22 9.53 -29.95 -3.24
CA LEU A 22 10.17 -28.75 -3.73
C LEU A 22 11.00 -28.15 -2.58
N GLU A 23 12.24 -28.66 -2.41
CA GLU A 23 13.31 -27.86 -1.84
C GLU A 23 13.31 -26.53 -2.61
N PHE A 24 12.73 -25.53 -2.00
CA PHE A 24 12.71 -24.18 -2.52
C PHE A 24 14.16 -23.70 -2.50
N LYS A 25 14.89 -23.98 -3.59
CA LYS A 25 16.15 -23.27 -3.83
C LYS A 25 15.77 -21.80 -3.78
N ARG A 26 16.11 -21.10 -2.68
CA ARG A 26 16.08 -19.65 -2.63
C ARG A 26 16.70 -19.20 -3.93
N SER A 27 15.88 -18.69 -4.84
CA SER A 27 16.37 -18.17 -6.11
C SER A 27 17.42 -17.13 -5.76
N ALA A 28 18.50 -17.10 -6.54
CA ALA A 28 19.68 -16.27 -6.25
C ALA A 28 19.37 -14.77 -6.16
N ASN A 29 18.20 -14.31 -6.57
CA ASN A 29 17.80 -12.92 -6.56
C ASN A 29 17.05 -12.59 -5.28
N ASN A 30 17.76 -12.14 -4.27
CA ASN A 30 17.18 -11.58 -3.05
C ASN A 30 16.83 -10.10 -3.28
N LEU A 31 15.72 -9.60 -2.74
CA LEU A 31 15.33 -8.20 -2.81
C LEU A 31 16.48 -7.22 -2.45
N SER A 32 17.35 -7.63 -1.51
CA SER A 32 18.52 -6.83 -1.12
C SER A 32 19.48 -6.54 -2.28
N GLU A 33 19.45 -7.33 -3.36
CA GLU A 33 20.30 -7.08 -4.54
C GLU A 33 19.85 -5.84 -5.32
N ALA A 34 18.59 -5.43 -5.19
CA ALA A 34 18.07 -4.22 -5.81
C ALA A 34 18.86 -2.96 -5.46
N GLN A 35 19.51 -2.94 -4.29
CA GLN A 35 20.33 -1.80 -3.86
C GLN A 35 21.57 -1.57 -4.74
N TYR A 36 22.05 -2.59 -5.44
CA TYR A 36 23.23 -2.55 -6.30
C TYR A 36 22.90 -2.26 -7.77
N ILE A 37 21.60 -2.14 -8.09
CA ILE A 37 21.16 -1.83 -9.46
C ILE A 37 20.93 -0.32 -9.56
N ASP A 38 21.80 0.35 -10.30
CA ASP A 38 21.74 1.80 -10.49
C ASP A 38 20.79 2.21 -11.62
N ASP A 39 20.75 1.42 -12.71
CA ASP A 39 19.85 1.70 -13.83
C ASP A 39 18.39 1.51 -13.43
N PRO A 40 17.53 2.54 -13.57
CA PRO A 40 16.16 2.44 -13.11
C PRO A 40 15.29 1.46 -13.91
N VAL A 41 15.63 1.18 -15.18
CA VAL A 41 14.89 0.22 -16.02
C VAL A 41 15.24 -1.20 -15.61
N GLU A 42 16.51 -1.48 -15.40
CA GLU A 42 16.98 -2.78 -14.90
C GLU A 42 16.43 -3.04 -13.49
N LYS A 43 16.43 -2.01 -12.64
CA LYS A 43 15.90 -2.09 -11.28
C LYS A 43 14.40 -2.37 -11.27
N GLU A 44 13.63 -1.70 -12.13
CA GLU A 44 12.20 -1.98 -12.29
C GLU A 44 11.97 -3.44 -12.69
N ALA A 45 12.65 -3.92 -13.73
CA ALA A 45 12.51 -5.30 -14.21
C ALA A 45 12.83 -6.32 -13.12
N PHE A 46 13.91 -6.12 -12.38
CA PHE A 46 14.30 -6.95 -11.24
C PHE A 46 13.22 -6.96 -10.15
N LEU A 47 12.71 -5.79 -9.76
CA LEU A 47 11.68 -5.67 -8.73
C LEU A 47 10.34 -6.28 -9.16
N ARG A 48 9.98 -6.18 -10.45
CA ARG A 48 8.79 -6.85 -10.99
C ARG A 48 8.92 -8.38 -10.96
N ASP A 49 10.11 -8.92 -11.14
CA ASP A 49 10.34 -10.36 -10.99
C ASP A 49 10.31 -10.78 -9.50
N CYS A 50 10.81 -9.94 -8.59
CA CYS A 50 10.62 -10.13 -7.14
C CYS A 50 9.13 -10.12 -6.76
N GLU A 51 8.33 -9.17 -7.27
CA GLU A 51 6.89 -9.11 -7.05
C GLU A 51 6.19 -10.40 -7.42
N LYS A 52 6.43 -10.91 -8.65
CA LYS A 52 5.84 -12.16 -9.14
C LYS A 52 6.20 -13.34 -8.22
N ARG A 53 7.46 -13.45 -7.87
CA ARG A 53 7.96 -14.53 -7.02
C ARG A 53 7.32 -14.49 -5.64
N TYR A 54 7.35 -13.35 -4.95
CA TYR A 54 6.83 -13.23 -3.59
C TYR A 54 5.31 -13.37 -3.52
N LEU A 55 4.58 -13.02 -4.60
CA LEU A 55 3.16 -13.34 -4.73
C LEU A 55 2.90 -14.85 -4.75
N VAL A 56 3.71 -15.61 -5.50
CA VAL A 56 3.61 -17.09 -5.58
C VAL A 56 4.00 -17.74 -4.25
N GLU A 57 5.04 -17.24 -3.60
CA GLU A 57 5.54 -17.73 -2.32
C GLU A 57 4.63 -17.36 -1.14
N GLY A 58 3.75 -16.37 -1.28
CA GLY A 58 2.99 -15.79 -0.19
C GLY A 58 3.86 -15.03 0.83
N ASN A 59 5.05 -14.58 0.37
CA ASN A 59 5.98 -13.81 1.19
C ASN A 59 5.55 -12.33 1.28
N THR A 60 4.67 -12.07 2.23
CA THR A 60 4.04 -10.75 2.42
C THR A 60 5.04 -9.67 2.82
N VAL A 61 6.06 -10.03 3.61
CA VAL A 61 7.05 -9.07 4.13
C VAL A 61 7.94 -8.57 3.00
N ASP A 62 8.56 -9.46 2.24
CA ASP A 62 9.40 -9.05 1.10
C ASP A 62 8.58 -8.42 -0.01
N LEU A 63 7.32 -8.82 -0.18
CA LEU A 63 6.40 -8.18 -1.12
C LEU A 63 6.12 -6.72 -0.78
N HIS A 64 5.88 -6.40 0.51
CA HIS A 64 5.75 -5.03 1.00
C HIS A 64 7.00 -4.20 0.67
N PHE A 65 8.19 -4.70 0.98
CA PHE A 65 9.42 -3.98 0.67
C PHE A 65 9.69 -3.86 -0.84
N THR A 66 9.26 -4.85 -1.64
CA THR A 66 9.31 -4.77 -3.10
C THR A 66 8.45 -3.61 -3.62
N TYR A 67 7.21 -3.47 -3.12
CA TYR A 67 6.37 -2.31 -3.47
C TYR A 67 6.99 -1.00 -3.05
N ASN A 68 7.62 -0.93 -1.87
CA ASN A 68 8.31 0.28 -1.43
C ASN A 68 9.43 0.70 -2.38
N GLU A 69 10.21 -0.24 -2.87
CA GLU A 69 11.26 0.04 -3.86
C GLU A 69 10.68 0.44 -5.22
N LEU A 70 9.64 -0.23 -5.71
CA LEU A 70 8.94 0.15 -6.94
C LEU A 70 8.35 1.56 -6.85
N ILE A 71 7.69 1.91 -5.73
CA ILE A 71 7.19 3.27 -5.46
C ILE A 71 8.32 4.28 -5.54
N ASN A 72 9.50 3.97 -4.99
CA ASN A 72 10.65 4.86 -5.05
C ASN A 72 11.18 5.04 -6.48
N VAL A 73 11.31 3.95 -7.25
CA VAL A 73 11.73 3.99 -8.65
C VAL A 73 10.78 4.87 -9.46
N TYR A 74 9.49 4.55 -9.46
CA TYR A 74 8.51 5.27 -10.25
C TYR A 74 8.38 6.73 -9.85
N TYR A 75 8.37 7.03 -8.55
CA TYR A 75 8.26 8.44 -8.13
C TYR A 75 9.48 9.28 -8.51
N ARG A 76 10.68 8.68 -8.54
CA ARG A 76 11.89 9.36 -9.04
C ARG A 76 11.83 9.58 -10.54
N GLN A 77 11.25 8.66 -11.30
CA GLN A 77 11.13 8.71 -12.75
C GLN A 77 9.84 9.41 -13.25
N ARG A 78 9.03 9.99 -12.36
CA ARG A 78 7.72 10.60 -12.68
C ARG A 78 7.77 11.69 -13.77
N ASP A 79 8.92 12.33 -13.93
CA ASP A 79 9.12 13.40 -14.91
C ASP A 79 9.78 12.87 -16.20
N ASN A 80 10.28 11.62 -16.18
CA ASN A 80 11.00 11.00 -17.28
C ASN A 80 10.20 9.90 -18.00
N TRP A 81 9.34 9.19 -17.27
CA TRP A 81 8.54 8.10 -17.80
C TRP A 81 7.06 8.44 -17.78
N ASN A 82 6.40 8.36 -18.93
CA ASN A 82 4.98 8.71 -19.07
C ASN A 82 4.05 7.88 -18.17
N HIS A 83 4.43 6.64 -17.88
CA HIS A 83 3.65 5.70 -17.04
C HIS A 83 4.04 5.72 -15.56
N ALA A 84 5.05 6.50 -15.18
CA ALA A 84 5.63 6.38 -13.84
C ALA A 84 4.67 6.74 -12.71
N LEU A 85 3.86 7.79 -12.88
CA LEU A 85 2.90 8.16 -11.84
C LEU A 85 1.79 7.13 -11.67
N ASP A 86 1.28 6.58 -12.76
CA ASP A 86 0.22 5.57 -12.73
C ASP A 86 0.73 4.29 -12.08
N ASN A 87 1.91 3.82 -12.46
CA ASN A 87 2.55 2.66 -11.84
C ASN A 87 2.91 2.90 -10.37
N CYS A 88 3.28 4.14 -10.01
CA CYS A 88 3.51 4.51 -8.62
C CYS A 88 2.23 4.40 -7.78
N ILE A 89 1.10 4.90 -8.31
CA ILE A 89 -0.21 4.81 -7.65
C ILE A 89 -0.62 3.34 -7.52
N GLU A 90 -0.49 2.54 -8.59
CA GLU A 90 -0.79 1.10 -8.57
C GLU A 90 0.00 0.36 -7.48
N CYS A 91 1.31 0.60 -7.40
CA CYS A 91 2.14 -0.01 -6.35
C CYS A 91 1.73 0.44 -4.95
N CYS A 92 1.37 1.73 -4.78
CA CYS A 92 0.83 2.21 -3.51
C CYS A 92 -0.48 1.50 -3.15
N GLU A 93 -1.38 1.28 -4.11
CA GLU A 93 -2.65 0.59 -3.90
C GLU A 93 -2.44 -0.85 -3.44
N LYS A 94 -1.61 -1.59 -4.17
CA LYS A 94 -1.25 -2.97 -3.82
C LYS A 94 -0.66 -3.08 -2.43
N ASP A 95 0.22 -2.15 -2.05
CA ASP A 95 0.85 -2.12 -0.74
C ASP A 95 -0.13 -1.76 0.38
N ILE A 96 -1.04 -0.81 0.14
CA ILE A 96 -2.10 -0.44 1.08
C ILE A 96 -3.08 -1.61 1.29
N GLU A 97 -3.43 -2.34 0.24
CA GLU A 97 -4.27 -3.54 0.33
C GLU A 97 -3.56 -4.68 1.09
N LEU A 98 -2.26 -4.82 0.91
CA LEU A 98 -1.42 -5.80 1.58
C LEU A 98 -1.24 -5.49 3.07
N PHE A 99 -1.30 -4.21 3.45
CA PHE A 99 -0.89 -3.70 4.76
C PHE A 99 -1.49 -4.44 5.96
N PRO A 100 -2.80 -4.79 6.03
CA PRO A 100 -3.35 -5.49 7.19
C PRO A 100 -2.69 -6.85 7.44
N VAL A 101 -2.40 -7.60 6.37
CA VAL A 101 -1.73 -8.91 6.47
C VAL A 101 -0.25 -8.73 6.79
N PHE A 102 0.39 -7.76 6.14
CA PHE A 102 1.79 -7.41 6.41
C PHE A 102 1.99 -6.99 7.88
N ALA A 103 1.15 -6.09 8.41
CA ALA A 103 1.27 -5.61 9.78
C ALA A 103 1.15 -6.74 10.81
N THR A 104 0.27 -7.72 10.58
CA THR A 104 0.13 -8.90 11.43
C THR A 104 1.40 -9.74 11.40
N LYS A 105 1.89 -10.12 10.21
CA LYS A 105 3.10 -10.92 10.06
C LYS A 105 4.34 -10.21 10.59
N TRP A 106 4.44 -8.91 10.33
CA TRP A 106 5.55 -8.10 10.85
C TRP A 106 5.58 -8.10 12.37
N LYS A 107 4.42 -7.93 13.01
CA LYS A 107 4.31 -7.95 14.47
C LYS A 107 4.69 -9.32 15.05
N GLU A 108 4.31 -10.40 14.39
CA GLU A 108 4.67 -11.78 14.79
C GLU A 108 6.18 -12.01 14.73
N GLU A 109 6.86 -11.49 13.71
CA GLU A 109 8.30 -11.72 13.51
C GLU A 109 9.20 -10.72 14.25
N TYR A 110 8.78 -9.45 14.32
CA TYR A 110 9.63 -8.33 14.78
C TYR A 110 9.06 -7.56 15.97
N GLY A 111 7.94 -8.01 16.54
CA GLY A 111 7.28 -7.36 17.68
C GLY A 111 6.61 -6.04 17.33
N ASP A 112 6.52 -5.14 18.31
CA ASP A 112 5.77 -3.88 18.16
C ASP A 112 6.54 -2.78 17.38
N SER A 113 7.71 -3.10 16.82
CA SER A 113 8.41 -2.17 15.93
C SER A 113 7.60 -1.96 14.66
N SER A 114 7.32 -0.69 14.29
CA SER A 114 6.61 -0.39 13.05
C SER A 114 7.60 0.03 11.97
N PRO A 115 7.68 -0.66 10.85
CA PRO A 115 8.48 -0.21 9.72
C PRO A 115 7.82 1.04 9.08
N ARG A 116 8.58 1.72 8.25
CA ARG A 116 8.04 2.83 7.46
C ARG A 116 7.13 2.28 6.36
N ILE A 117 5.93 2.84 6.24
CA ILE A 117 4.94 2.51 5.21
C ILE A 117 4.78 3.71 4.26
N PRO A 118 5.61 3.84 3.22
CA PRO A 118 5.62 5.02 2.37
C PRO A 118 4.43 5.13 1.42
N SER A 119 3.72 4.05 1.15
CA SER A 119 2.61 3.98 0.20
C SER A 119 1.49 4.98 0.51
N PHE A 120 1.07 5.08 1.77
CA PHE A 120 0.03 6.03 2.19
C PHE A 120 0.47 7.48 1.99
N GLU A 121 1.67 7.82 2.47
CA GLU A 121 2.22 9.18 2.31
C GLU A 121 2.36 9.54 0.84
N ARG A 122 2.92 8.63 0.04
CA ARG A 122 3.20 8.86 -1.38
C ARG A 122 1.93 9.05 -2.18
N LYS A 123 0.95 8.16 -2.00
CA LYS A 123 -0.34 8.25 -2.68
C LYS A 123 -1.08 9.53 -2.33
N ALA A 124 -1.13 9.91 -1.04
CA ALA A 124 -1.73 11.18 -0.62
C ALA A 124 -1.04 12.39 -1.27
N ILE A 125 0.29 12.39 -1.38
CA ILE A 125 1.06 13.47 -2.04
C ILE A 125 0.73 13.56 -3.53
N ILE A 126 0.63 12.41 -4.23
CA ILE A 126 0.34 12.40 -5.66
C ILE A 126 -1.06 12.97 -5.91
N HIS A 127 -2.08 12.47 -5.21
CA HIS A 127 -3.45 12.98 -5.35
C HIS A 127 -3.56 14.46 -4.99
N GLU A 128 -2.86 14.91 -3.95
CA GLU A 128 -2.84 16.34 -3.60
C GLU A 128 -2.27 17.20 -4.74
N LYS A 129 -1.17 16.76 -5.38
CA LYS A 129 -0.54 17.47 -6.51
C LYS A 129 -1.40 17.45 -7.76
N GLN A 130 -2.17 16.40 -7.99
CA GLN A 130 -3.13 16.29 -9.10
C GLN A 130 -4.41 17.09 -8.85
N GLY A 131 -4.58 17.70 -7.66
CA GLY A 131 -5.79 18.45 -7.29
C GLY A 131 -6.92 17.56 -6.78
N GLU A 132 -6.71 16.27 -6.66
CA GLU A 132 -7.68 15.28 -6.20
C GLU A 132 -7.75 15.26 -4.66
N ILE A 133 -8.11 16.41 -4.07
CA ILE A 133 -7.99 16.64 -2.63
C ILE A 133 -8.80 15.64 -1.80
N ASN A 134 -9.98 15.25 -2.27
CA ASN A 134 -10.80 14.27 -1.54
C ASN A 134 -10.15 12.89 -1.48
N LYS A 135 -9.49 12.44 -2.55
CA LYS A 135 -8.72 11.18 -2.54
C LYS A 135 -7.53 11.28 -1.59
N ALA A 136 -6.81 12.42 -1.60
CA ALA A 136 -5.71 12.64 -0.67
C ALA A 136 -6.16 12.61 0.80
N ILE A 137 -7.32 13.22 1.10
CA ILE A 137 -7.95 13.19 2.43
C ILE A 137 -8.25 11.74 2.83
N TYR A 138 -8.93 10.97 1.97
CA TYR A 138 -9.30 9.58 2.25
C TYR A 138 -8.09 8.71 2.62
N ILE A 139 -7.01 8.78 1.82
CA ILE A 139 -5.78 8.02 2.10
C ILE A 139 -5.11 8.47 3.40
N THR A 140 -5.15 9.77 3.71
CA THR A 140 -4.60 10.31 4.95
C THR A 140 -5.40 9.83 6.17
N GLU A 141 -6.72 9.81 6.08
CA GLU A 141 -7.61 9.27 7.14
C GLU A 141 -7.37 7.78 7.37
N LEU A 142 -7.18 7.02 6.28
CA LEU A 142 -6.87 5.60 6.37
C LEU A 142 -5.54 5.35 7.09
N ALA A 143 -4.52 6.17 6.80
CA ALA A 143 -3.23 6.10 7.50
C ALA A 143 -3.37 6.40 9.00
N ILE A 144 -4.18 7.41 9.37
CA ILE A 144 -4.48 7.73 10.77
C ILE A 144 -5.20 6.55 11.45
N LYS A 145 -6.19 5.95 10.78
CA LYS A 145 -6.90 4.77 11.29
C LYS A 145 -5.95 3.61 11.62
N TYR A 146 -4.91 3.43 10.83
CA TYR A 146 -3.88 2.41 11.06
C TYR A 146 -2.75 2.86 12.00
N ASN A 147 -2.85 4.04 12.62
CA ASN A 147 -1.81 4.61 13.49
C ASN A 147 -0.45 4.78 12.82
N LEU A 148 -0.41 5.04 11.53
CA LEU A 148 0.84 5.23 10.82
C LEU A 148 1.46 6.59 11.12
N ILE A 149 2.79 6.64 11.05
CA ILE A 149 3.56 7.86 11.30
C ILE A 149 4.05 8.42 9.97
N ASP A 150 3.72 9.69 9.72
CA ASP A 150 4.30 10.49 8.64
C ASP A 150 5.48 11.31 9.22
N LYS A 151 6.58 11.42 8.47
CA LYS A 151 7.76 12.21 8.88
C LYS A 151 7.57 13.73 8.71
N THR A 152 6.43 14.18 8.19
CA THR A 152 6.14 15.60 8.03
C THR A 152 5.74 16.25 9.35
N LYS A 153 5.87 17.58 9.43
CA LYS A 153 5.45 18.34 10.63
C LYS A 153 3.96 18.10 10.91
N GLY A 154 3.66 17.55 12.08
CA GLY A 154 2.31 17.22 12.52
C GLY A 154 1.81 15.85 12.03
N GLY A 155 2.64 15.05 11.34
CA GLY A 155 2.27 13.71 10.91
C GLY A 155 1.09 13.68 9.92
N PHE A 156 0.40 12.56 9.86
CA PHE A 156 -0.82 12.42 9.05
C PHE A 156 -1.96 13.32 9.52
N GLU A 157 -2.08 13.58 10.81
CA GLU A 157 -3.07 14.52 11.37
C GLU A 157 -2.85 15.94 10.83
N GLY A 158 -1.61 16.43 10.89
CA GLY A 158 -1.27 17.75 10.35
C GLY A 158 -1.42 17.81 8.81
N ARG A 159 -1.22 16.68 8.10
CA ARG A 159 -1.53 16.58 6.68
C ARG A 159 -3.03 16.69 6.43
N LEU A 160 -3.84 15.97 7.19
CA LEU A 160 -5.30 16.01 7.10
C LEU A 160 -5.85 17.42 7.28
N GLU A 161 -5.38 18.13 8.31
CA GLU A 161 -5.77 19.52 8.57
C GLU A 161 -5.49 20.43 7.37
N ARG A 162 -4.29 20.30 6.77
CA ARG A 162 -3.91 21.09 5.59
C ARG A 162 -4.78 20.77 4.38
N LEU A 163 -5.09 19.49 4.14
CA LEU A 163 -5.93 19.04 3.04
C LEU A 163 -7.37 19.51 3.21
N ILE A 164 -7.95 19.42 4.40
CA ILE A 164 -9.29 19.94 4.71
C ILE A 164 -9.35 21.44 4.47
N LYS A 165 -8.36 22.19 4.93
CA LYS A 165 -8.29 23.65 4.65
C LYS A 165 -8.22 23.94 3.15
N LYS A 166 -7.49 23.14 2.40
CA LYS A 166 -7.33 23.29 0.94
C LYS A 166 -8.60 22.91 0.17
N SER A 167 -9.38 21.95 0.67
CA SER A 167 -10.64 21.53 0.04
C SER A 167 -11.77 22.55 0.17
N GLY A 168 -11.66 23.52 1.08
CA GLY A 168 -12.71 24.51 1.36
C GLY A 168 -13.91 23.94 2.12
N ILE A 169 -13.86 22.73 2.59
CA ILE A 169 -14.91 22.06 3.39
C ILE A 169 -14.93 22.69 4.77
N LYS A 170 -15.96 23.51 5.08
CA LYS A 170 -16.04 24.27 6.33
C LYS A 170 -16.50 23.46 7.55
N ASN A 171 -17.18 22.33 7.36
CA ASN A 171 -17.72 21.49 8.43
C ASN A 171 -17.52 20.01 8.09
N ARG A 172 -16.44 19.44 8.54
CA ARG A 172 -16.28 18.00 8.64
C ARG A 172 -16.21 17.66 10.12
N GLU A 173 -17.09 16.78 10.59
CA GLU A 173 -16.98 16.25 11.95
C GLU A 173 -15.59 15.65 12.10
N SER A 174 -14.83 16.16 13.07
CA SER A 174 -13.49 15.63 13.35
C SER A 174 -13.64 14.18 13.80
N PHE A 175 -12.86 13.28 13.18
CA PHE A 175 -12.70 11.93 13.72
C PHE A 175 -12.25 12.05 15.17
N PRO A 176 -12.82 11.26 16.11
CA PRO A 176 -12.41 11.30 17.50
C PRO A 176 -10.91 11.06 17.60
N THR A 177 -10.19 12.05 18.10
CA THR A 177 -8.79 11.92 18.47
C THR A 177 -8.68 10.84 19.53
N LYS A 178 -7.84 9.86 19.28
CA LYS A 178 -7.68 8.65 20.08
C LYS A 178 -7.37 8.92 21.53
N ASP A 179 -8.02 8.14 22.38
CA ASP A 179 -7.45 7.72 23.66
C ASP A 179 -6.16 6.93 23.39
N LYS A 180 -5.05 7.41 23.94
CA LYS A 180 -3.69 6.89 23.70
C LYS A 180 -3.44 5.48 24.27
N ASP A 181 -4.47 4.83 24.85
CA ASP A 181 -4.35 3.58 25.59
C ASP A 181 -5.15 2.39 25.04
N ALA A 182 -5.71 2.49 23.82
CA ALA A 182 -6.40 1.36 23.23
C ALA A 182 -5.38 0.39 22.58
N ALA A 183 -5.02 -0.65 23.33
CA ALA A 183 -4.34 -1.82 22.81
C ALA A 183 -5.01 -2.30 21.51
N ILE A 184 -4.20 -2.65 20.52
CA ILE A 184 -4.59 -3.21 19.24
C ILE A 184 -5.45 -4.46 19.51
N LYS A 185 -6.76 -4.29 19.57
CA LYS A 185 -7.70 -5.41 19.45
C LYS A 185 -7.76 -5.77 17.98
N GLN A 186 -7.49 -7.03 17.67
CA GLN A 186 -7.67 -7.60 16.35
C GLN A 186 -9.05 -7.18 15.82
N PRO A 187 -9.18 -6.77 14.56
CA PRO A 187 -10.49 -6.55 13.99
C PRO A 187 -11.21 -7.90 13.95
N GLU A 188 -12.24 -8.05 14.77
CA GLU A 188 -13.25 -9.07 14.53
C GLU A 188 -13.71 -8.95 13.08
N GLU A 189 -13.85 -10.09 12.40
CA GLU A 189 -14.40 -10.21 11.05
C GLU A 189 -15.84 -9.66 10.99
N LYS A 190 -16.01 -8.38 11.14
CA LYS A 190 -17.24 -7.69 10.79
C LYS A 190 -16.98 -6.98 9.46
N HIS A 191 -17.64 -7.50 8.43
CA HIS A 191 -17.90 -6.80 7.19
C HIS A 191 -18.09 -5.31 7.47
N LEU A 192 -17.09 -4.50 7.15
CA LEU A 192 -17.27 -3.08 7.01
C LEU A 192 -18.15 -2.88 5.77
N PRO A 193 -19.32 -2.26 5.89
CA PRO A 193 -19.98 -1.70 4.73
C PRO A 193 -19.13 -0.50 4.34
N ILE A 194 -18.13 -0.72 3.51
CA ILE A 194 -17.53 0.35 2.73
C ILE A 194 -18.51 0.59 1.61
N ASP A 195 -19.49 1.42 1.89
CA ASP A 195 -20.23 2.14 0.85
C ASP A 195 -19.23 3.16 0.26
N VAL A 196 -18.28 2.62 -0.47
CA VAL A 196 -17.41 3.41 -1.33
C VAL A 196 -18.25 3.61 -2.56
N ASP A 197 -18.84 4.82 -2.68
CA ASP A 197 -19.44 5.28 -3.93
C ASP A 197 -18.59 4.77 -5.09
N SER A 198 -19.20 3.91 -5.90
CA SER A 198 -18.60 3.17 -7.02
C SER A 198 -18.10 4.10 -8.16
N ASP A 199 -18.24 5.40 -7.99
CA ASP A 199 -18.06 6.40 -9.03
C ASP A 199 -16.61 6.65 -9.47
N TRP A 200 -15.63 6.33 -8.62
CA TRP A 200 -14.22 6.51 -9.00
C TRP A 200 -13.60 5.28 -9.70
N ARG A 201 -14.26 4.11 -9.61
CA ARG A 201 -13.80 2.85 -10.23
C ARG A 201 -14.17 2.76 -11.71
N ASP A 202 -15.30 3.33 -12.10
CA ASP A 202 -15.81 3.22 -13.47
C ASP A 202 -15.09 4.13 -14.45
N ASP A 203 -14.46 5.21 -13.98
CA ASP A 203 -13.68 6.12 -14.84
C ASP A 203 -12.28 5.57 -15.18
N PHE A 204 -11.78 4.61 -14.41
CA PHE A 204 -10.46 4.02 -14.65
C PHE A 204 -10.47 2.85 -15.64
N LEU A 205 -11.63 2.25 -15.91
CA LEU A 205 -11.78 1.09 -16.79
C LEU A 205 -12.24 1.43 -18.22
N LYS A 206 -12.46 2.73 -18.51
CA LYS A 206 -12.95 3.19 -19.82
C LYS A 206 -11.95 3.96 -20.67
N LYS A 207 -10.65 3.83 -20.36
CA LYS A 207 -9.61 4.38 -21.26
C LYS A 207 -8.64 3.33 -21.69
#